data_630e1cce1cf3f15e51d21ed9e3000112
#
_entry.id   630e1cce1cf3f15e51d21ed9e3000112
#
_cell.length_a   1.000
_cell.length_b   1.000
_cell.length_c   1.000
_cell.angle_alpha   90.00
_cell.angle_beta   90.00
_cell.angle_gamma   90.00
#
_symmetry.space_group_name_H-M   'P 1'
#
loop_
_entity.id
_entity.type
_entity.pdbx_description
1 polymer ?
#
loop_
_entity_poly.entity_id
_entity_poly.type
_entity_poly.pdbx_seq_one_letter_code
_entity_poly.pdbx_strand_id
1 'polypeptide(L)'
;YFACTDGGAAKYGQIYRLRPGTGGAADQLDLFYESTDAAAYNYGDNLCVMPTGHLMVCEDQYTDIVDNHLRGITPAGKAYVFAKSRVQTEFAGACFSPDGSTFFVNLMWPTMTLAITGPWGRVRVG
;
A
#
# COMPACT_ATOMS: atom_id res chain seq x y z
N TYR A 1 9.65 -3.57 3.63
CA TYR A 1 8.28 -3.63 4.16
C TYR A 1 7.56 -4.86 3.60
N PHE A 2 6.63 -5.42 4.36
CA PHE A 2 5.73 -6.48 3.91
C PHE A 2 4.38 -6.37 4.62
N ALA A 3 3.33 -6.84 3.93
CA ALA A 3 1.97 -6.84 4.46
C ALA A 3 1.60 -8.20 5.06
N CYS A 4 0.75 -8.16 6.10
CA CYS A 4 -0.03 -9.28 6.60
C CYS A 4 -1.49 -8.92 6.37
N THR A 5 -2.07 -9.44 5.30
CA THR A 5 -3.34 -8.99 4.71
C THR A 5 -4.50 -9.01 5.70
N ASP A 6 -4.63 -10.05 6.51
CA ASP A 6 -5.66 -10.18 7.56
C ASP A 6 -5.08 -10.10 8.99
N GLY A 7 -3.90 -9.49 9.13
CA GLY A 7 -3.23 -9.34 10.41
C GLY A 7 -3.94 -8.36 11.34
N GLY A 8 -3.52 -8.38 12.62
CA GLY A 8 -4.07 -7.51 13.66
C GLY A 8 -5.32 -8.05 14.36
N ALA A 9 -5.67 -7.42 15.49
CA ALA A 9 -6.83 -7.83 16.27
C ALA A 9 -8.15 -7.61 15.52
N ALA A 10 -8.24 -6.57 14.72
CA ALA A 10 -9.41 -6.23 13.91
C ALA A 10 -9.47 -7.00 12.57
N LYS A 11 -8.41 -7.72 12.19
CA LYS A 11 -8.32 -8.45 10.92
C LYS A 11 -8.41 -7.57 9.67
N TYR A 12 -8.00 -6.32 9.76
CA TYR A 12 -7.99 -5.38 8.62
C TYR A 12 -6.61 -5.23 7.98
N GLY A 13 -5.58 -5.86 8.57
CA GLY A 13 -4.24 -5.92 8.02
C GLY A 13 -3.20 -5.14 8.82
N GLN A 14 -1.96 -5.59 8.64
CA GLN A 14 -0.76 -5.01 9.26
C GLN A 14 0.34 -4.84 8.22
N ILE A 15 1.24 -3.92 8.46
CA ILE A 15 2.48 -3.77 7.70
C ILE A 15 3.65 -3.80 8.67
N TYR A 16 4.64 -4.62 8.36
CA TYR A 16 5.89 -4.72 9.09
C TYR A 16 7.04 -4.07 8.30
N ARG A 17 8.00 -3.55 9.04
CA ARG A 17 9.25 -3.05 8.50
C ARG A 17 10.42 -3.83 9.06
N LEU A 18 11.16 -4.52 8.18
CA LEU A 18 12.44 -5.13 8.49
C LEU A 18 13.56 -4.13 8.23
N ARG A 19 14.42 -3.93 9.21
CA ARG A 19 15.67 -3.17 9.09
C ARG A 19 16.85 -4.12 9.33
N PRO A 20 17.55 -4.56 8.25
CA PRO A 20 18.72 -5.42 8.42
C PRO A 20 19.79 -4.75 9.28
N GLY A 21 20.35 -5.50 10.19
CA GLY A 21 21.49 -5.07 10.99
C GLY A 21 22.76 -4.96 10.14
N THR A 22 23.67 -4.11 10.55
CA THR A 22 24.99 -3.94 9.92
C THR A 22 26.09 -4.11 10.95
N GLY A 23 27.30 -4.54 10.51
CA GLY A 23 28.46 -4.67 11.38
C GLY A 23 28.28 -5.66 12.54
N GLY A 24 27.46 -6.70 12.36
CA GLY A 24 27.16 -7.70 13.40
C GLY A 24 26.01 -7.32 14.36
N ALA A 25 25.34 -6.18 14.13
CA ALA A 25 24.11 -5.84 14.85
C ALA A 25 22.95 -6.74 14.40
N ALA A 26 22.01 -7.04 15.31
CA ALA A 26 20.83 -7.82 15.00
C ALA A 26 19.87 -7.06 14.06
N ASP A 27 19.15 -7.81 13.23
CA ASP A 27 18.03 -7.28 12.46
C ASP A 27 16.93 -6.77 13.39
N GLN A 28 16.22 -5.74 12.95
CA GLN A 28 15.08 -5.17 13.68
C GLN A 28 13.81 -5.33 12.86
N LEU A 29 12.78 -5.88 13.48
CA LEU A 29 11.44 -5.99 12.91
C LEU A 29 10.48 -5.12 13.71
N ASP A 30 9.87 -4.15 13.03
CA ASP A 30 8.89 -3.25 13.63
C ASP A 30 7.49 -3.53 13.07
N LEU A 31 6.47 -3.50 13.91
CA LEU A 31 5.10 -3.29 13.46
C LEU A 31 5.00 -1.81 13.06
N PHE A 32 4.97 -1.58 11.74
CA PHE A 32 4.97 -0.22 11.18
C PHE A 32 3.57 0.40 11.14
N TYR A 33 2.57 -0.41 10.80
CA TYR A 33 1.18 0.00 10.71
C TYR A 33 0.25 -1.16 11.07
N GLU A 34 -0.82 -0.88 11.80
CA GLU A 34 -1.94 -1.80 12.03
C GLU A 34 -3.25 -1.05 11.82
N SER A 35 -4.14 -1.63 11.04
CA SER A 35 -5.48 -1.08 10.84
C SER A 35 -6.42 -1.51 11.95
N THR A 36 -7.10 -0.53 12.54
CA THR A 36 -8.21 -0.73 13.48
C THR A 36 -9.54 -0.26 12.90
N ASP A 37 -9.53 0.29 11.69
CA ASP A 37 -10.70 0.83 10.99
C ASP A 37 -10.66 0.44 9.51
N ALA A 38 -11.63 -0.37 9.09
CA ALA A 38 -11.75 -0.82 7.70
C ALA A 38 -11.90 0.34 6.70
N ALA A 39 -12.46 1.48 7.12
CA ALA A 39 -12.56 2.65 6.25
C ALA A 39 -11.21 3.32 5.99
N ALA A 40 -10.27 3.22 6.95
CA ALA A 40 -8.93 3.77 6.80
C ALA A 40 -7.99 2.85 6.00
N TYR A 41 -8.10 1.53 6.18
CA TYR A 41 -7.29 0.53 5.49
C TYR A 41 -7.90 -0.85 5.73
N ASN A 42 -8.04 -1.63 4.66
CA ASN A 42 -8.67 -2.94 4.73
C ASN A 42 -8.04 -3.93 3.74
N TYR A 43 -7.52 -5.03 4.24
CA TYR A 43 -6.94 -6.11 3.43
C TYR A 43 -5.87 -5.65 2.43
N GLY A 44 -4.94 -4.81 2.86
CA GLY A 44 -3.78 -4.43 2.04
C GLY A 44 -2.85 -5.62 1.81
N ASP A 45 -2.57 -5.92 0.56
CA ASP A 45 -1.79 -7.08 0.17
C ASP A 45 -0.46 -6.68 -0.47
N ASN A 46 -0.48 -6.18 -1.69
CA ASN A 46 0.71 -5.77 -2.41
C ASN A 46 1.09 -4.32 -2.07
N LEU A 47 2.38 -4.05 -1.94
CA LEU A 47 2.87 -2.70 -1.64
C LEU A 47 4.17 -2.36 -2.35
N CYS A 48 4.41 -1.06 -2.56
CA CYS A 48 5.70 -0.53 -2.97
C CYS A 48 6.04 0.79 -2.25
N VAL A 49 7.31 1.15 -2.26
CA VAL A 49 7.77 2.44 -1.71
C VAL A 49 7.72 3.51 -2.81
N MET A 50 7.02 4.61 -2.52
CA MET A 50 6.94 5.77 -3.40
C MET A 50 8.24 6.57 -3.39
N PRO A 51 8.52 7.38 -4.44
CA PRO A 51 9.68 8.28 -4.45
C PRO A 51 9.73 9.27 -3.27
N THR A 52 8.59 9.54 -2.64
CA THR A 52 8.46 10.41 -1.45
C THR A 52 8.71 9.68 -0.13
N GLY A 53 8.98 8.37 -0.14
CA GLY A 53 9.13 7.53 1.05
C GLY A 53 7.82 7.06 1.67
N HIS A 54 6.66 7.43 1.11
CA HIS A 54 5.39 6.83 1.50
C HIS A 54 5.32 5.39 0.98
N LEU A 55 4.45 4.57 1.57
CA LEU A 55 4.05 3.30 0.97
C LEU A 55 2.80 3.51 0.12
N MET A 56 2.76 2.88 -1.05
CA MET A 56 1.54 2.67 -1.82
C MET A 56 1.11 1.22 -1.64
N VAL A 57 -0.13 1.00 -1.20
CA VAL A 57 -0.66 -0.33 -0.88
C VAL A 57 -1.90 -0.59 -1.70
N CYS A 58 -2.00 -1.79 -2.25
CA CYS A 58 -3.13 -2.31 -2.99
C CYS A 58 -4.05 -3.07 -2.03
N GLU A 59 -5.32 -2.68 -1.92
CA GLU A 59 -6.32 -3.46 -1.19
C GLU A 59 -6.85 -4.62 -2.04
N ASP A 60 -7.03 -5.77 -1.40
CA ASP A 60 -7.49 -7.04 -1.97
C ASP A 60 -8.66 -7.61 -1.17
N GLN A 61 -9.69 -6.85 -0.93
CA GLN A 61 -10.85 -7.40 -0.27
C GLN A 61 -11.87 -7.97 -1.27
N TYR A 62 -12.36 -9.16 -0.96
CA TYR A 62 -13.41 -9.85 -1.72
C TYR A 62 -14.76 -9.61 -1.06
N THR A 63 -15.48 -8.61 -1.54
CA THR A 63 -16.84 -8.28 -1.09
C THR A 63 -17.73 -8.01 -2.29
N ASP A 64 -19.04 -8.03 -2.10
CA ASP A 64 -20.00 -7.64 -3.14
C ASP A 64 -20.05 -6.12 -3.37
N ILE A 65 -19.27 -5.37 -2.60
CA ILE A 65 -19.22 -3.91 -2.64
C ILE A 65 -17.95 -3.48 -3.35
N VAL A 66 -18.05 -2.50 -4.25
CA VAL A 66 -16.90 -1.85 -4.87
C VAL A 66 -16.20 -0.97 -3.84
N ASP A 67 -15.18 -1.51 -3.16
CA ASP A 67 -14.51 -0.81 -2.07
C ASP A 67 -12.99 -1.02 -1.98
N ASN A 68 -12.34 -1.56 -3.01
CA ASN A 68 -10.89 -1.66 -3.05
C ASN A 68 -10.24 -0.32 -3.41
N HIS A 69 -9.21 0.04 -2.65
CA HIS A 69 -8.48 1.29 -2.78
C HIS A 69 -6.99 1.05 -3.06
N LEU A 70 -6.37 2.06 -3.64
CA LEU A 70 -4.94 2.31 -3.46
C LEU A 70 -4.80 3.19 -2.22
N ARG A 71 -4.10 2.69 -1.22
CA ARG A 71 -3.84 3.41 0.05
C ARG A 71 -2.43 3.94 0.09
N GLY A 72 -2.28 5.19 0.44
CA GLY A 72 -0.98 5.72 0.82
C GLY A 72 -0.78 5.59 2.34
N ILE A 73 0.46 5.27 2.76
CA ILE A 73 0.84 5.34 4.17
C ILE A 73 2.08 6.21 4.29
N THR A 74 1.99 7.26 5.11
CA THR A 74 3.11 8.18 5.33
C THR A 74 4.25 7.50 6.08
N PRO A 75 5.49 8.04 6.05
CA PRO A 75 6.59 7.55 6.88
C PRO A 75 6.28 7.58 8.39
N ALA A 76 5.31 8.39 8.82
CA ALA A 76 4.83 8.45 10.19
C ALA A 76 3.71 7.43 10.51
N GLY A 77 3.36 6.53 9.57
CA GLY A 77 2.33 5.51 9.78
C GLY A 77 0.89 6.03 9.69
N LYS A 78 0.64 7.12 8.96
CA LYS A 78 -0.71 7.65 8.75
C LYS A 78 -1.23 7.19 7.39
N ALA A 79 -2.36 6.45 7.38
CA ALA A 79 -3.02 6.01 6.15
C ALA A 79 -3.87 7.12 5.52
N TYR A 80 -3.98 7.10 4.19
CA TYR A 80 -4.85 7.98 3.42
C TYR A 80 -5.31 7.29 2.12
N VAL A 81 -6.46 7.70 1.61
CA VAL A 81 -6.94 7.23 0.30
C VAL A 81 -6.17 7.95 -0.81
N PHE A 82 -5.52 7.16 -1.68
CA PHE A 82 -4.91 7.69 -2.90
C PHE A 82 -5.90 7.60 -4.07
N ALA A 83 -6.50 6.43 -4.29
CA ALA A 83 -7.50 6.21 -5.32
C ALA A 83 -8.47 5.10 -4.90
N LYS A 84 -9.65 5.06 -5.53
CA LYS A 84 -10.65 4.02 -5.35
C LYS A 84 -10.98 3.39 -6.71
N SER A 85 -11.09 2.07 -6.74
CA SER A 85 -11.61 1.38 -7.92
C SER A 85 -13.08 1.73 -8.15
N ARG A 86 -13.49 1.77 -9.42
CA ARG A 86 -14.91 1.90 -9.81
C ARG A 86 -15.56 0.56 -10.14
N VAL A 87 -14.77 -0.50 -10.12
CA VAL A 87 -15.22 -1.87 -10.34
C VAL A 87 -14.74 -2.73 -9.18
N GLN A 88 -15.49 -3.77 -8.83
CA GLN A 88 -15.05 -4.71 -7.80
C GLN A 88 -13.93 -5.57 -8.37
N THR A 89 -12.71 -5.25 -7.97
CA THR A 89 -11.50 -5.92 -8.42
C THR A 89 -10.37 -5.65 -7.44
N GLU A 90 -9.43 -6.55 -7.40
CA GLU A 90 -8.16 -6.39 -6.70
C GLU A 90 -7.25 -5.43 -7.47
N PHE A 91 -6.51 -4.59 -6.74
CA PHE A 91 -5.31 -3.93 -7.23
C PHE A 91 -4.09 -4.80 -6.91
N ALA A 92 -3.15 -4.93 -7.84
CA ALA A 92 -1.95 -5.74 -7.66
C ALA A 92 -0.74 -5.18 -8.42
N GLY A 93 0.47 -5.66 -8.08
CA GLY A 93 1.69 -5.37 -8.82
C GLY A 93 2.09 -3.90 -8.84
N ALA A 94 1.85 -3.18 -7.74
CA ALA A 94 2.22 -1.77 -7.61
C ALA A 94 3.72 -1.55 -7.72
N CYS A 95 4.17 -0.70 -8.65
CA CYS A 95 5.58 -0.29 -8.75
C CYS A 95 5.72 1.09 -9.41
N PHE A 96 6.86 1.73 -9.18
CA PHE A 96 7.23 2.96 -9.88
C PHE A 96 8.25 2.67 -10.98
N SER A 97 8.23 3.49 -12.04
CA SER A 97 9.33 3.54 -13.00
C SER A 97 10.65 3.89 -12.29
N PRO A 98 11.81 3.49 -12.83
CA PRO A 98 13.11 3.77 -12.20
C PRO A 98 13.38 5.26 -11.93
N ASP A 99 12.82 6.14 -12.76
CA ASP A 99 12.92 7.61 -12.61
C ASP A 99 11.86 8.19 -11.64
N GLY A 100 10.96 7.34 -11.12
CA GLY A 100 9.88 7.74 -10.21
C GLY A 100 8.76 8.57 -10.84
N SER A 101 8.73 8.70 -12.16
CA SER A 101 7.77 9.58 -12.85
C SER A 101 6.40 8.92 -13.10
N THR A 102 6.37 7.61 -13.17
CA THR A 102 5.17 6.84 -13.52
C THR A 102 4.92 5.73 -12.50
N PHE A 103 3.72 5.68 -11.99
CA PHE A 103 3.24 4.59 -11.13
C PHE A 103 2.47 3.58 -11.98
N PHE A 104 2.82 2.30 -11.88
CA PHE A 104 2.13 1.20 -12.52
C PHE A 104 1.39 0.39 -11.49
N VAL A 105 0.17 -0.03 -11.83
CA VAL A 105 -0.64 -0.94 -11.03
C VAL A 105 -1.55 -1.76 -11.93
N ASN A 106 -1.80 -3.00 -11.56
CA ASN A 106 -2.69 -3.89 -12.27
C ASN A 106 -4.07 -3.90 -11.61
N LEU A 107 -5.10 -4.08 -12.42
CA LEU A 107 -6.42 -4.52 -12.02
C LEU A 107 -6.55 -6.01 -12.40
N MET A 108 -6.96 -6.85 -11.47
CA MET A 108 -7.20 -8.26 -11.77
C MET A 108 -8.34 -8.40 -12.78
N TRP A 109 -9.38 -7.60 -12.62
CA TRP A 109 -10.53 -7.60 -13.53
C TRP A 109 -11.04 -6.15 -13.78
N PRO A 110 -11.31 -5.75 -15.04
CA PRO A 110 -10.86 -6.41 -16.27
C PRO A 110 -9.33 -6.38 -16.31
N THR A 111 -8.69 -7.45 -16.74
CA THR A 111 -7.23 -7.58 -16.73
C THR A 111 -6.58 -6.42 -17.49
N MET A 112 -5.98 -5.48 -16.75
CA MET A 112 -5.30 -4.31 -17.32
C MET A 112 -4.19 -3.79 -16.41
N THR A 113 -3.22 -3.15 -17.02
CA THR A 113 -2.21 -2.37 -16.33
C THR A 113 -2.50 -0.89 -16.52
N LEU A 114 -2.56 -0.15 -15.43
CA LEU A 114 -2.65 1.29 -15.43
C LEU A 114 -1.26 1.90 -15.32
N ALA A 115 -0.99 2.93 -16.13
CA ALA A 115 0.18 3.78 -16.00
C ALA A 115 -0.31 5.17 -15.56
N ILE A 116 0.05 5.58 -14.35
CA ILE A 116 -0.42 6.81 -13.73
C ILE A 116 0.76 7.77 -13.60
N THR A 117 0.66 8.92 -14.25
CA THR A 117 1.61 10.01 -14.12
C THR A 117 1.06 11.09 -13.21
N GLY A 118 1.94 11.77 -12.47
CA GLY A 118 1.52 12.82 -11.55
C GLY A 118 2.69 13.56 -10.91
N PRO A 119 2.40 14.58 -10.12
CA PRO A 119 3.44 15.35 -9.42
C PRO A 119 3.91 14.62 -8.16
N TRP A 120 4.49 13.43 -8.31
CA TRP A 120 4.82 12.51 -7.21
C TRP A 120 5.66 13.16 -6.09
N GLY A 121 6.56 14.08 -6.43
CA GLY A 121 7.35 14.82 -5.44
C GLY A 121 6.55 15.83 -4.60
N ARG A 122 5.25 16.01 -4.89
CA ARG A 122 4.36 16.96 -4.19
C ARG A 122 3.28 16.28 -3.34
N VAL A 123 3.27 14.95 -3.27
CA VAL A 123 2.32 14.21 -2.41
C VAL A 123 2.68 14.54 -0.96
N ARG A 124 2.04 15.58 -0.42
CA ARG A 124 2.13 15.96 1.00
C ARG A 124 0.79 15.64 1.64
N VAL A 125 0.81 14.79 2.64
CA VAL A 125 -0.35 14.56 3.51
C VAL A 125 -0.11 15.40 4.76
N GLY A 126 -0.96 16.38 5.00
CA GLY A 126 -0.93 17.23 6.19
C GLY A 126 -1.26 16.47 7.47
#